data_492189db80f22367e0aa23d07b4b7dea
#
_entry.id   492189db80f22367e0aa23d07b4b7dea
#
_cell.length_a   1.000
_cell.length_b   1.000
_cell.length_c   1.000
_cell.angle_alpha   90.00
_cell.angle_beta   90.00
_cell.angle_gamma   90.00
#
_symmetry.space_group_name_H-M   'P 1'
#
loop_
_entity.id
_entity.type
_entity.pdbx_description
1 polymer ?
#
loop_
_entity_poly.entity_id
_entity_poly.type
_entity_poly.pdbx_seq_one_letter_code
_entity_poly.pdbx_strand_id
1 'polypeptide(L)'
;MNFWKKTFVFSLLFCMPILMQAVNEKPFTVPELKTWKGTEGVFTPTRITYEKGDAMMLETLQRFADDYATMFGQHLPIVKGKAKKGDIAFAVKAKKGANVESYTMTIGESAKVVAPSNKGLFWATRTILQIAEQSVAHTLPCGALMDSPDYAVRGFMLDCGRKFFPMRSLRQYVRLMSYYKMNTFHIHLTDCGFKQFFDNDWMKTQAAFRLECDTYPGLTARDGFYTKKEFIELQKYADSLGVEIIPEIDVPAHSLAITKYRPDLASKEYGMDHLDLFNPDTYTFLDALFKEYIEGPNPVFRSKWVHIGTDEYSNKTAELREKFRYFTDRYIRYVESFGKKAMVWGQQTHAYGKTPIKVKDVMMQSWSNDYAKPD
;
A
#
# COMPACT_ATOMS: atom_id res chain seq x y z
N MET A 1 56.18 44.58 -68.16
CA MET A 1 54.82 44.10 -67.87
C MET A 1 54.89 43.28 -66.61
N ASN A 2 54.56 43.85 -65.42
CA ASN A 2 54.66 43.18 -64.14
C ASN A 2 53.28 42.70 -63.71
N PHE A 3 53.11 41.39 -63.60
CA PHE A 3 51.92 40.77 -63.03
C PHE A 3 52.05 40.61 -61.50
N TRP A 4 51.26 41.35 -60.76
CA TRP A 4 51.10 41.19 -59.31
C TRP A 4 50.26 39.96 -59.00
N LYS A 5 50.84 38.97 -58.35
CA LYS A 5 50.08 37.84 -57.73
C LYS A 5 49.54 38.30 -56.35
N LYS A 6 48.25 38.50 -56.25
CA LYS A 6 47.59 38.69 -54.96
C LYS A 6 47.31 37.31 -54.33
N THR A 7 48.02 37.02 -53.25
CA THR A 7 47.75 35.82 -52.41
C THR A 7 46.59 36.16 -51.47
N PHE A 8 45.44 35.48 -51.65
CA PHE A 8 44.32 35.56 -50.73
C PHE A 8 44.57 34.53 -49.63
N VAL A 9 44.81 34.98 -48.37
CA VAL A 9 44.81 34.09 -47.17
C VAL A 9 43.39 33.98 -46.72
N PHE A 10 42.77 32.77 -46.88
CA PHE A 10 41.50 32.46 -46.31
C PHE A 10 41.73 32.03 -44.86
N SER A 11 41.42 32.92 -43.88
CA SER A 11 41.35 32.56 -42.46
C SER A 11 40.06 31.77 -42.21
N LEU A 12 40.17 30.43 -42.12
CA LEU A 12 39.09 29.58 -41.61
C LEU A 12 38.98 29.82 -40.09
N LEU A 13 38.03 30.67 -39.68
CA LEU A 13 37.56 30.68 -38.31
C LEU A 13 36.81 29.36 -38.05
N PHE A 14 37.46 28.45 -37.34
CA PHE A 14 36.83 27.29 -36.76
C PHE A 14 35.92 27.77 -35.60
N CYS A 15 34.65 28.06 -35.88
CA CYS A 15 33.63 28.13 -34.83
C CYS A 15 33.46 26.74 -34.23
N MET A 16 34.21 26.42 -33.16
CA MET A 16 33.82 25.31 -32.30
C MET A 16 32.45 25.64 -31.70
N PRO A 17 31.41 24.82 -31.94
CA PRO A 17 30.19 24.99 -31.21
C PRO A 17 30.51 24.74 -29.72
N ILE A 18 30.37 25.77 -28.91
CA ILE A 18 30.33 25.64 -27.47
C ILE A 18 29.02 24.86 -27.24
N LEU A 19 29.15 23.54 -27.08
CA LEU A 19 28.07 22.69 -26.57
C LEU A 19 27.77 23.17 -25.15
N MET A 20 26.90 24.16 -25.03
CA MET A 20 26.30 24.47 -23.73
C MET A 20 25.54 23.19 -23.32
N GLN A 21 26.11 22.44 -22.37
CA GLN A 21 25.37 21.33 -21.75
C GLN A 21 24.12 21.93 -21.10
N ALA A 22 22.96 21.49 -21.54
CA ALA A 22 21.71 21.96 -20.98
C ALA A 22 21.56 21.43 -19.53
N VAL A 23 21.06 22.28 -18.67
CA VAL A 23 20.70 21.92 -17.31
C VAL A 23 19.60 20.84 -17.38
N ASN A 24 19.76 19.76 -16.61
CA ASN A 24 18.83 18.64 -16.62
C ASN A 24 17.41 19.07 -16.20
N GLU A 25 16.45 18.70 -16.99
CA GLU A 25 15.04 18.86 -16.67
C GLU A 25 14.63 17.93 -15.52
N LYS A 26 13.47 18.23 -14.90
CA LYS A 26 12.89 17.40 -13.83
C LYS A 26 12.56 16.02 -14.38
N PRO A 27 13.12 14.93 -13.81
CA PRO A 27 12.80 13.59 -14.25
C PRO A 27 11.35 13.26 -13.93
N PHE A 28 10.72 12.49 -14.80
CA PHE A 28 9.37 11.99 -14.57
C PHE A 28 9.37 10.94 -13.44
N THR A 29 8.45 11.06 -12.50
CA THR A 29 8.19 10.05 -11.47
C THR A 29 6.70 10.02 -11.11
N VAL A 30 6.22 8.90 -10.61
CA VAL A 30 4.88 8.75 -10.06
C VAL A 30 4.98 8.26 -8.62
N PRO A 31 4.56 9.06 -7.63
CA PRO A 31 4.15 10.47 -7.70
C PRO A 31 5.29 11.40 -8.16
N GLU A 32 4.89 12.57 -8.67
CA GLU A 32 5.83 13.61 -9.11
C GLU A 32 6.68 14.12 -7.93
N LEU A 33 7.97 14.41 -8.19
CA LEU A 33 8.86 14.99 -7.18
C LEU A 33 8.39 16.38 -6.76
N LYS A 34 8.42 16.68 -5.48
CA LYS A 34 8.03 18.01 -4.96
C LYS A 34 8.97 19.10 -5.41
N THR A 35 10.28 18.85 -5.41
CA THR A 35 11.27 19.82 -5.86
C THR A 35 12.31 19.17 -6.75
N TRP A 36 12.82 19.93 -7.70
CA TRP A 36 13.96 19.57 -8.53
C TRP A 36 14.75 20.82 -8.90
N LYS A 37 16.07 20.73 -8.75
CA LYS A 37 17.01 21.71 -9.26
C LYS A 37 18.07 20.96 -10.06
N GLY A 38 17.91 20.93 -11.37
CA GLY A 38 18.86 20.28 -12.27
C GLY A 38 20.22 20.96 -12.28
N THR A 39 21.25 20.19 -12.59
CA THR A 39 22.58 20.65 -12.98
C THR A 39 23.00 19.92 -14.25
N GLU A 40 24.12 20.25 -14.84
CA GLU A 40 24.63 19.57 -16.02
C GLU A 40 25.15 18.15 -15.69
N GLY A 41 25.11 17.25 -16.68
CA GLY A 41 25.70 15.93 -16.62
C GLY A 41 24.79 14.84 -16.13
N VAL A 42 25.31 13.60 -16.15
CA VAL A 42 24.62 12.38 -15.74
C VAL A 42 25.48 11.59 -14.77
N PHE A 43 24.83 10.85 -13.90
CA PHE A 43 25.43 9.96 -12.89
C PHE A 43 25.16 8.51 -13.25
N THR A 44 26.22 7.70 -13.28
CA THR A 44 26.09 6.24 -13.50
C THR A 44 26.33 5.50 -12.18
N PRO A 45 25.31 4.80 -11.66
CA PRO A 45 25.44 4.01 -10.43
C PRO A 45 26.42 2.83 -10.61
N THR A 46 27.33 2.65 -9.66
CA THR A 46 28.27 1.50 -9.65
C THR A 46 28.20 0.68 -8.38
N ARG A 47 27.84 1.30 -7.24
CA ARG A 47 27.67 0.60 -5.97
C ARG A 47 26.85 1.44 -4.98
N ILE A 48 26.42 0.77 -3.92
CA ILE A 48 25.70 1.37 -2.79
C ILE A 48 26.67 1.54 -1.62
N THR A 49 26.69 2.71 -0.96
CA THR A 49 27.54 2.95 0.20
C THR A 49 26.75 3.52 1.37
N TYR A 50 27.27 3.26 2.58
CA TYR A 50 26.79 3.83 3.84
C TYR A 50 27.94 3.92 4.84
N GLU A 51 27.98 4.94 5.69
CA GLU A 51 28.99 5.06 6.73
C GLU A 51 28.50 4.46 8.06
N LYS A 52 27.23 4.73 8.41
CA LYS A 52 26.55 4.23 9.62
C LYS A 52 25.17 3.74 9.22
N GLY A 53 24.73 2.64 9.80
CA GLY A 53 23.40 2.06 9.56
C GLY A 53 23.10 0.95 10.55
N ASP A 54 21.82 0.74 10.82
CA ASP A 54 21.25 -0.36 11.57
C ASP A 54 20.84 -1.53 10.65
N ALA A 55 20.32 -2.61 11.23
CA ALA A 55 19.85 -3.77 10.48
C ALA A 55 18.74 -3.41 9.49
N MET A 56 17.82 -2.53 9.87
CA MET A 56 16.68 -2.11 9.03
C MET A 56 17.15 -1.31 7.79
N MET A 57 18.16 -0.45 7.97
CA MET A 57 18.77 0.24 6.84
C MET A 57 19.44 -0.75 5.89
N LEU A 58 20.19 -1.73 6.41
CA LEU A 58 20.84 -2.74 5.58
C LEU A 58 19.84 -3.58 4.79
N GLU A 59 18.72 -3.93 5.42
CA GLU A 59 17.60 -4.59 4.74
C GLU A 59 17.03 -3.76 3.59
N THR A 60 16.86 -2.45 3.81
CA THR A 60 16.43 -1.50 2.77
C THR A 60 17.43 -1.43 1.62
N LEU A 61 18.74 -1.35 1.91
CA LEU A 61 19.78 -1.30 0.88
C LEU A 61 19.88 -2.62 0.10
N GLN A 62 19.77 -3.77 0.79
CA GLN A 62 19.75 -5.07 0.12
C GLN A 62 18.54 -5.20 -0.80
N ARG A 63 17.35 -4.83 -0.33
CA ARG A 63 16.14 -4.81 -1.16
C ARG A 63 16.31 -3.93 -2.40
N PHE A 64 16.90 -2.75 -2.24
CA PHE A 64 17.18 -1.87 -3.37
C PHE A 64 18.16 -2.50 -4.37
N ALA A 65 19.23 -3.12 -3.89
CA ALA A 65 20.20 -3.80 -4.75
C ALA A 65 19.56 -4.95 -5.54
N ASP A 66 18.71 -5.74 -4.88
CA ASP A 66 17.98 -6.87 -5.49
C ASP A 66 16.97 -6.38 -6.55
N ASP A 67 16.23 -5.31 -6.24
CA ASP A 67 15.27 -4.72 -7.18
C ASP A 67 16.01 -4.10 -8.38
N TYR A 68 17.13 -3.42 -8.16
CA TYR A 68 17.95 -2.83 -9.21
C TYR A 68 18.52 -3.93 -10.14
N ALA A 69 19.04 -5.02 -9.57
CA ALA A 69 19.52 -6.15 -10.34
C ALA A 69 18.40 -6.85 -11.13
N THR A 70 17.22 -6.99 -10.52
CA THR A 70 16.06 -7.61 -11.18
C THR A 70 15.53 -6.77 -12.34
N MET A 71 15.50 -5.45 -12.19
CA MET A 71 14.96 -4.54 -13.21
C MET A 71 15.95 -4.29 -14.35
N PHE A 72 17.23 -4.16 -14.03
CA PHE A 72 18.25 -3.65 -14.96
C PHE A 72 19.37 -4.64 -15.28
N GLY A 73 19.38 -5.83 -14.65
CA GLY A 73 20.45 -6.84 -14.84
C GLY A 73 21.80 -6.41 -14.27
N GLN A 74 21.88 -5.31 -13.54
CA GLN A 74 23.12 -4.77 -12.98
C GLN A 74 23.16 -4.93 -11.46
N HIS A 75 24.19 -5.59 -10.93
CA HIS A 75 24.41 -5.74 -9.51
C HIS A 75 25.15 -4.52 -8.94
N LEU A 76 24.59 -3.92 -7.90
CA LEU A 76 25.21 -2.84 -7.14
C LEU A 76 25.71 -3.39 -5.80
N PRO A 77 27.03 -3.62 -5.60
CA PRO A 77 27.56 -4.11 -4.34
C PRO A 77 27.34 -3.09 -3.21
N ILE A 78 27.04 -3.58 -2.03
CA ILE A 78 26.84 -2.77 -0.83
C ILE A 78 28.13 -2.71 -0.03
N VAL A 79 28.69 -1.53 0.20
CA VAL A 79 29.98 -1.33 0.87
C VAL A 79 29.86 -0.29 1.98
N LYS A 80 30.37 -0.64 3.19
CA LYS A 80 30.49 0.32 4.28
C LYS A 80 31.68 1.24 4.04
N GLY A 81 31.45 2.55 4.00
CA GLY A 81 32.53 3.53 3.82
C GLY A 81 32.05 4.87 3.26
N LYS A 82 32.97 5.81 3.08
CA LYS A 82 32.68 7.11 2.48
C LYS A 82 32.39 6.98 1.00
N ALA A 83 31.49 7.83 0.51
CA ALA A 83 31.11 7.88 -0.89
C ALA A 83 32.31 8.28 -1.79
N LYS A 84 32.43 7.58 -2.92
CA LYS A 84 33.35 7.90 -4.02
C LYS A 84 32.54 8.16 -5.30
N LYS A 85 33.20 8.54 -6.36
CA LYS A 85 32.58 8.69 -7.68
C LYS A 85 31.87 7.40 -8.11
N GLY A 86 30.65 7.52 -8.60
CA GLY A 86 29.79 6.39 -8.99
C GLY A 86 28.99 5.76 -7.84
N ASP A 87 29.16 6.19 -6.60
CA ASP A 87 28.46 5.62 -5.45
C ASP A 87 27.09 6.27 -5.22
N ILE A 88 26.09 5.43 -4.87
CA ILE A 88 24.85 5.89 -4.22
C ILE A 88 25.05 5.76 -2.72
N ALA A 89 25.20 6.88 -2.02
CA ALA A 89 25.45 6.92 -0.59
C ALA A 89 24.19 7.21 0.20
N PHE A 90 23.87 6.35 1.15
CA PHE A 90 22.67 6.46 1.98
C PHE A 90 23.03 6.86 3.42
N ALA A 91 22.22 7.75 4.01
CA ALA A 91 22.37 8.14 5.40
C ALA A 91 21.00 8.44 6.05
N VAL A 92 20.78 7.90 7.25
CA VAL A 92 19.68 8.31 8.12
C VAL A 92 20.18 9.46 9.00
N LYS A 93 19.47 10.59 8.97
CA LYS A 93 19.69 11.75 9.84
C LYS A 93 18.37 12.16 10.46
N ALA A 94 18.09 11.64 11.64
CA ALA A 94 16.87 11.97 12.38
C ALA A 94 16.74 13.48 12.57
N LYS A 95 15.56 14.02 12.28
CA LYS A 95 15.23 15.43 12.42
C LYS A 95 13.86 15.55 13.10
N LYS A 96 13.85 16.23 14.27
CA LYS A 96 12.59 16.45 15.01
C LYS A 96 11.59 17.22 14.16
N GLY A 97 10.35 16.73 14.10
CA GLY A 97 9.27 17.36 13.33
C GLY A 97 9.29 17.15 11.82
N ALA A 98 10.30 16.42 11.28
CA ALA A 98 10.29 16.06 9.87
C ALA A 98 9.29 14.94 9.58
N ASN A 99 8.70 14.94 8.38
CA ASN A 99 7.94 13.80 7.90
C ASN A 99 8.90 12.60 7.76
N VAL A 100 8.60 11.51 8.46
CA VAL A 100 9.44 10.30 8.50
C VAL A 100 9.63 9.63 7.14
N GLU A 101 8.76 9.91 6.18
CA GLU A 101 8.83 9.38 4.81
C GLU A 101 9.52 10.35 3.83
N SER A 102 9.94 11.54 4.31
CA SER A 102 10.66 12.51 3.46
C SER A 102 12.11 12.07 3.19
N TYR A 103 12.68 12.59 2.11
CA TYR A 103 14.09 12.41 1.77
C TYR A 103 14.60 13.56 0.91
N THR A 104 15.92 13.70 0.88
CA THR A 104 16.63 14.56 -0.03
C THR A 104 17.65 13.75 -0.83
N MET A 105 17.91 14.15 -2.05
CA MET A 105 18.93 13.54 -2.89
C MET A 105 19.72 14.62 -3.61
N THR A 106 21.04 14.48 -3.64
CA THR A 106 21.94 15.31 -4.43
C THR A 106 22.75 14.41 -5.33
N ILE A 107 22.63 14.60 -6.64
CA ILE A 107 23.20 13.76 -7.69
C ILE A 107 24.28 14.55 -8.42
N GLY A 108 25.51 14.05 -8.41
CA GLY A 108 26.66 14.63 -9.09
C GLY A 108 27.69 13.53 -9.36
N GLU A 109 28.95 13.68 -8.96
CA GLU A 109 29.92 12.58 -9.06
C GLU A 109 29.54 11.36 -8.19
N SER A 110 28.77 11.56 -7.13
CA SER A 110 28.07 10.55 -6.34
C SER A 110 26.63 11.00 -6.10
N ALA A 111 25.72 10.05 -5.90
CA ALA A 111 24.36 10.34 -5.46
C ALA A 111 24.28 10.21 -3.94
N LYS A 112 23.96 11.31 -3.23
CA LYS A 112 23.82 11.33 -1.76
C LYS A 112 22.36 11.37 -1.39
N VAL A 113 21.86 10.32 -0.72
CA VAL A 113 20.50 10.16 -0.25
C VAL A 113 20.45 10.31 1.26
N VAL A 114 19.66 11.25 1.75
CA VAL A 114 19.52 11.52 3.18
C VAL A 114 18.03 11.55 3.53
N ALA A 115 17.65 10.80 4.58
CA ALA A 115 16.28 10.78 5.08
C ALA A 115 16.27 10.81 6.62
N PRO A 116 15.16 11.26 7.25
CA PRO A 116 15.04 11.24 8.71
C PRO A 116 14.80 9.84 9.28
N SER A 117 14.42 8.86 8.44
CA SER A 117 14.16 7.48 8.84
C SER A 117 14.46 6.49 7.71
N ASN A 118 14.46 5.18 8.03
CA ASN A 118 14.56 4.11 7.03
C ASN A 118 13.39 4.09 6.04
N LYS A 119 12.17 4.52 6.43
CA LYS A 119 11.04 4.69 5.51
C LYS A 119 11.34 5.70 4.40
N GLY A 120 11.90 6.86 4.77
CA GLY A 120 12.28 7.87 3.78
C GLY A 120 13.39 7.36 2.85
N LEU A 121 14.39 6.63 3.36
CA LEU A 121 15.39 5.98 2.51
C LEU A 121 14.76 4.99 1.55
N PHE A 122 13.81 4.17 2.02
CA PHE A 122 13.10 3.21 1.19
C PHE A 122 12.39 3.91 0.02
N TRP A 123 11.65 5.00 0.27
CA TRP A 123 10.98 5.74 -0.80
C TRP A 123 11.95 6.43 -1.76
N ALA A 124 13.10 6.88 -1.28
CA ALA A 124 14.17 7.38 -2.15
C ALA A 124 14.67 6.32 -3.12
N THR A 125 14.78 5.06 -2.69
CA THR A 125 15.17 3.97 -3.61
C THR A 125 14.16 3.77 -4.73
N ARG A 126 12.85 3.90 -4.46
CA ARG A 126 11.79 3.83 -5.48
C ARG A 126 11.93 4.95 -6.51
N THR A 127 12.25 6.16 -6.07
CA THR A 127 12.56 7.28 -6.97
C THR A 127 13.77 6.98 -7.86
N ILE A 128 14.85 6.44 -7.30
CA ILE A 128 16.04 6.07 -8.08
C ILE A 128 15.69 5.04 -9.15
N LEU A 129 14.91 4.00 -8.82
CA LEU A 129 14.49 2.98 -9.79
C LEU A 129 13.68 3.60 -10.93
N GLN A 130 12.69 4.46 -10.61
CA GLN A 130 11.85 5.10 -11.62
C GLN A 130 12.66 6.03 -12.55
N ILE A 131 13.64 6.75 -12.02
CA ILE A 131 14.50 7.63 -12.84
C ILE A 131 15.45 6.78 -13.70
N ALA A 132 16.08 5.75 -13.13
CA ALA A 132 17.01 4.89 -13.84
C ALA A 132 16.35 4.12 -15.00
N GLU A 133 15.07 3.74 -14.85
CA GLU A 133 14.30 3.05 -15.89
C GLU A 133 14.11 3.89 -17.16
N GLN A 134 14.16 5.22 -17.07
CA GLN A 134 13.97 6.13 -18.20
C GLN A 134 15.19 6.25 -19.12
N SER A 135 16.33 5.70 -18.72
CA SER A 135 17.57 5.72 -19.48
C SER A 135 18.02 4.29 -19.84
N VAL A 136 18.38 4.05 -21.09
CA VAL A 136 18.92 2.75 -21.54
C VAL A 136 20.17 2.37 -20.77
N ALA A 137 20.98 3.32 -20.35
CA ALA A 137 22.18 3.11 -19.54
C ALA A 137 21.92 3.16 -18.03
N HIS A 138 20.66 3.27 -17.61
CA HIS A 138 20.22 3.35 -16.22
C HIS A 138 20.92 4.45 -15.41
N THR A 139 21.19 5.57 -16.08
CA THR A 139 21.80 6.77 -15.51
C THR A 139 20.76 7.67 -14.84
N LEU A 140 21.23 8.52 -13.90
CA LEU A 140 20.41 9.54 -13.27
C LEU A 140 20.87 10.93 -13.72
N PRO A 141 19.96 11.88 -14.03
CA PRO A 141 20.34 13.27 -14.29
C PRO A 141 20.95 13.89 -13.03
N CYS A 142 22.02 14.68 -13.19
CA CYS A 142 22.61 15.41 -12.08
C CYS A 142 21.69 16.55 -11.62
N GLY A 143 21.60 16.75 -10.30
CA GLY A 143 20.73 17.74 -9.70
C GLY A 143 20.47 17.48 -8.22
N ALA A 144 19.56 18.24 -7.64
CA ALA A 144 19.14 18.11 -6.25
C ALA A 144 17.61 18.05 -6.16
N LEU A 145 17.10 17.19 -5.29
CA LEU A 145 15.68 17.04 -5.05
C LEU A 145 15.36 16.90 -3.56
N MET A 146 14.15 17.27 -3.21
CA MET A 146 13.50 16.93 -1.95
C MET A 146 12.11 16.40 -2.29
N ASP A 147 11.72 15.33 -1.60
CA ASP A 147 10.41 14.73 -1.77
C ASP A 147 9.83 14.25 -0.44
N SER A 148 8.52 14.21 -0.36
CA SER A 148 7.76 13.70 0.79
C SER A 148 6.32 13.45 0.36
N PRO A 149 5.59 12.48 0.98
CA PRO A 149 4.19 12.27 0.66
C PRO A 149 3.32 13.44 1.13
N ASP A 150 2.25 13.74 0.38
CA ASP A 150 1.20 14.66 0.78
C ASP A 150 0.19 13.97 1.71
N TYR A 151 -0.01 12.68 1.53
CA TYR A 151 -0.97 11.87 2.29
C TYR A 151 -0.25 10.77 3.07
N ALA A 152 -0.65 10.59 4.32
CA ALA A 152 -0.13 9.53 5.18
C ALA A 152 -0.57 8.14 4.71
N VAL A 153 -1.79 8.03 4.19
CA VAL A 153 -2.35 6.79 3.62
C VAL A 153 -2.42 6.91 2.11
N ARG A 154 -1.79 5.99 1.41
CA ARG A 154 -1.82 5.87 -0.04
C ARG A 154 -2.17 4.43 -0.37
N GLY A 155 -3.48 4.17 -0.41
CA GLY A 155 -4.03 2.83 -0.40
C GLY A 155 -4.61 2.37 -1.74
N PHE A 156 -4.70 1.05 -1.86
CA PHE A 156 -5.47 0.34 -2.86
C PHE A 156 -6.25 -0.77 -2.17
N MET A 157 -7.50 -0.97 -2.56
CA MET A 157 -8.35 -2.05 -2.07
C MET A 157 -8.58 -3.07 -3.17
N LEU A 158 -8.52 -4.35 -2.81
CA LEU A 158 -8.81 -5.46 -3.73
C LEU A 158 -9.87 -6.38 -3.13
N ASP A 159 -10.95 -6.57 -3.87
CA ASP A 159 -11.99 -7.53 -3.54
C ASP A 159 -11.56 -8.95 -3.94
N CYS A 160 -11.09 -9.71 -2.94
CA CYS A 160 -10.78 -11.11 -3.07
C CYS A 160 -11.99 -12.00 -2.73
N GLY A 161 -13.02 -11.46 -2.08
CA GLY A 161 -14.25 -12.16 -1.73
C GLY A 161 -15.01 -12.60 -2.97
N ARG A 162 -15.36 -11.66 -3.84
CA ARG A 162 -16.11 -11.95 -5.07
C ARG A 162 -15.28 -12.70 -6.11
N LYS A 163 -13.95 -12.49 -6.12
CA LYS A 163 -13.05 -13.21 -7.03
C LYS A 163 -11.76 -13.60 -6.34
N PHE A 164 -11.40 -14.88 -6.40
CA PHE A 164 -10.11 -15.35 -5.89
C PHE A 164 -8.93 -14.85 -6.74
N PHE A 165 -7.94 -14.26 -6.09
CA PHE A 165 -6.66 -13.88 -6.68
C PHE A 165 -5.56 -14.77 -6.11
N PRO A 166 -4.80 -15.52 -6.94
CA PRO A 166 -3.70 -16.34 -6.43
C PRO A 166 -2.66 -15.52 -5.68
N MET A 167 -2.00 -16.10 -4.71
CA MET A 167 -0.97 -15.46 -3.87
C MET A 167 0.12 -14.74 -4.70
N ARG A 168 0.48 -15.29 -5.87
CA ARG A 168 1.41 -14.64 -6.81
C ARG A 168 0.90 -13.27 -7.28
N SER A 169 -0.39 -13.14 -7.52
CA SER A 169 -0.99 -11.86 -7.95
C SER A 169 -0.99 -10.83 -6.82
N LEU A 170 -1.29 -11.25 -5.59
CA LEU A 170 -1.22 -10.36 -4.42
C LEU A 170 0.22 -9.84 -4.21
N ARG A 171 1.22 -10.69 -4.39
CA ARG A 171 2.63 -10.28 -4.34
C ARG A 171 2.99 -9.30 -5.47
N GLN A 172 2.42 -9.46 -6.65
CA GLN A 172 2.61 -8.50 -7.76
C GLN A 172 1.97 -7.15 -7.45
N TYR A 173 0.76 -7.11 -6.88
CA TYR A 173 0.15 -5.87 -6.40
C TYR A 173 1.02 -5.17 -5.36
N VAL A 174 1.53 -5.89 -4.36
CA VAL A 174 2.45 -5.33 -3.36
C VAL A 174 3.69 -4.71 -4.00
N ARG A 175 4.31 -5.39 -4.97
CA ARG A 175 5.48 -4.84 -5.69
C ARG A 175 5.14 -3.57 -6.47
N LEU A 176 4.02 -3.57 -7.19
CA LEU A 176 3.55 -2.43 -7.96
C LEU A 176 3.24 -1.24 -7.05
N MET A 177 2.52 -1.49 -5.95
CA MET A 177 2.22 -0.48 -4.94
C MET A 177 3.49 0.13 -4.36
N SER A 178 4.45 -0.71 -3.97
CA SER A 178 5.75 -0.28 -3.47
C SER A 178 6.50 0.60 -4.49
N TYR A 179 6.51 0.20 -5.76
CA TYR A 179 7.16 0.95 -6.83
C TYR A 179 6.60 2.36 -6.99
N TYR A 180 5.26 2.51 -6.88
CA TYR A 180 4.56 3.79 -6.92
C TYR A 180 4.39 4.46 -5.55
N LYS A 181 5.15 4.03 -4.54
CA LYS A 181 5.17 4.60 -3.18
C LYS A 181 3.79 4.57 -2.47
N MET A 182 2.93 3.64 -2.84
CA MET A 182 1.72 3.32 -2.08
C MET A 182 2.08 2.48 -0.85
N ASN A 183 1.40 2.70 0.27
CA ASN A 183 1.79 2.13 1.55
C ASN A 183 0.70 1.33 2.27
N THR A 184 -0.49 1.20 1.69
CA THR A 184 -1.63 0.55 2.33
C THR A 184 -2.36 -0.33 1.34
N PHE A 185 -2.38 -1.65 1.56
CA PHE A 185 -3.11 -2.61 0.76
C PHE A 185 -4.27 -3.20 1.57
N HIS A 186 -5.48 -2.75 1.26
CA HIS A 186 -6.69 -3.26 1.88
C HIS A 186 -7.16 -4.50 1.11
N ILE A 187 -7.30 -5.64 1.79
CA ILE A 187 -7.75 -6.91 1.20
C ILE A 187 -9.10 -7.29 1.80
N HIS A 188 -10.13 -7.22 0.96
CA HIS A 188 -11.49 -7.62 1.26
C HIS A 188 -11.62 -9.14 1.07
N LEU A 189 -11.72 -9.87 2.20
CA LEU A 189 -11.57 -11.34 2.23
C LEU A 189 -12.89 -12.09 2.16
N THR A 190 -14.02 -11.39 2.33
CA THR A 190 -15.34 -12.03 2.41
C THR A 190 -16.36 -11.22 1.62
N ASP A 191 -17.09 -11.87 0.73
CA ASP A 191 -18.20 -11.23 0.04
C ASP A 191 -19.04 -12.25 -0.74
N CYS A 192 -20.07 -11.74 -1.44
CA CYS A 192 -20.95 -12.52 -2.31
C CYS A 192 -21.23 -11.79 -3.65
N GLY A 193 -21.64 -12.58 -4.62
CA GLY A 193 -22.15 -12.07 -5.89
C GLY A 193 -23.54 -11.43 -5.73
N PHE A 194 -23.97 -10.72 -6.75
CA PHE A 194 -25.30 -10.12 -6.80
C PHE A 194 -26.33 -11.17 -7.19
N LYS A 195 -27.29 -11.43 -6.31
CA LYS A 195 -28.32 -12.49 -6.45
C LYS A 195 -29.01 -12.51 -7.83
N GLN A 196 -29.25 -11.34 -8.43
CA GLN A 196 -29.89 -11.21 -9.72
C GLN A 196 -29.17 -11.92 -10.88
N PHE A 197 -27.86 -12.14 -10.74
CA PHE A 197 -27.07 -12.89 -11.72
C PHE A 197 -27.04 -14.40 -11.46
N PHE A 198 -27.77 -14.85 -10.43
CA PHE A 198 -27.85 -16.24 -9.99
C PHE A 198 -29.32 -16.68 -9.81
N ASP A 199 -30.16 -16.45 -10.81
CA ASP A 199 -31.59 -16.79 -10.83
C ASP A 199 -32.40 -16.20 -9.66
N ASN A 200 -31.95 -15.10 -9.05
CA ASN A 200 -32.48 -14.55 -7.81
C ASN A 200 -32.49 -15.53 -6.62
N ASP A 201 -31.59 -16.50 -6.63
CA ASP A 201 -31.48 -17.54 -5.62
C ASP A 201 -30.19 -17.36 -4.78
N TRP A 202 -30.33 -17.10 -3.48
CA TRP A 202 -29.21 -16.97 -2.58
C TRP A 202 -28.36 -18.24 -2.48
N MET A 203 -28.97 -19.42 -2.59
CA MET A 203 -28.22 -20.68 -2.51
C MET A 203 -27.33 -20.90 -3.73
N LYS A 204 -27.73 -20.36 -4.91
CA LYS A 204 -26.93 -20.38 -6.13
C LYS A 204 -25.91 -19.24 -6.19
N THR A 205 -26.17 -18.14 -5.47
CA THR A 205 -25.29 -16.96 -5.49
C THR A 205 -23.90 -17.33 -5.00
N GLN A 206 -22.85 -16.94 -5.72
CA GLN A 206 -21.46 -17.11 -5.29
C GLN A 206 -21.24 -16.38 -3.97
N ALA A 207 -20.55 -17.02 -3.03
CA ALA A 207 -20.13 -16.43 -1.76
C ALA A 207 -18.83 -17.07 -1.31
N ALA A 208 -17.94 -16.31 -0.72
CA ALA A 208 -16.68 -16.84 -0.27
C ALA A 208 -16.17 -16.16 1.01
N PHE A 209 -15.61 -17.00 1.87
CA PHE A 209 -14.72 -16.62 2.96
C PHE A 209 -13.31 -17.08 2.58
N ARG A 210 -12.41 -16.15 2.25
CA ARG A 210 -11.14 -16.44 1.56
C ARG A 210 -9.97 -16.80 2.46
N LEU A 211 -10.19 -16.92 3.77
CA LEU A 211 -9.12 -17.26 4.69
C LEU A 211 -9.38 -18.62 5.34
N GLU A 212 -8.32 -19.41 5.55
CA GLU A 212 -8.40 -20.65 6.32
C GLU A 212 -9.00 -20.40 7.70
N CYS A 213 -10.02 -21.18 8.08
CA CYS A 213 -10.73 -21.04 9.32
C CYS A 213 -10.78 -22.39 10.05
N ASP A 214 -10.13 -22.48 11.21
CA ASP A 214 -10.12 -23.67 12.03
C ASP A 214 -11.29 -23.70 13.01
N THR A 215 -11.72 -22.52 13.48
CA THR A 215 -12.87 -22.39 14.41
C THR A 215 -14.16 -22.91 13.78
N TYR A 216 -14.33 -22.70 12.47
CA TYR A 216 -15.52 -23.12 11.72
C TYR A 216 -15.13 -23.96 10.49
N PRO A 217 -14.83 -25.27 10.68
CA PRO A 217 -14.44 -26.15 9.57
C PRO A 217 -15.54 -26.21 8.50
N GLY A 218 -15.18 -25.85 7.26
CA GLY A 218 -16.11 -25.81 6.12
C GLY A 218 -16.64 -24.41 5.78
N LEU A 219 -16.34 -23.37 6.56
CA LEU A 219 -16.62 -21.97 6.22
C LEU A 219 -15.71 -21.50 5.08
N THR A 220 -14.45 -21.91 5.07
CA THR A 220 -13.45 -21.53 4.05
C THR A 220 -13.92 -21.90 2.65
N ALA A 221 -13.78 -20.97 1.70
CA ALA A 221 -14.18 -21.14 0.32
C ALA A 221 -13.43 -22.31 -0.37
N ARG A 222 -14.14 -23.07 -1.23
CA ARG A 222 -13.59 -24.24 -1.93
C ARG A 222 -12.99 -23.92 -3.29
N ASP A 223 -13.36 -22.79 -3.89
CA ASP A 223 -12.91 -22.33 -5.20
C ASP A 223 -11.59 -21.54 -5.16
N GLY A 224 -11.03 -21.38 -3.95
CA GLY A 224 -9.74 -20.72 -3.69
C GLY A 224 -9.77 -19.96 -2.37
N PHE A 225 -8.69 -20.10 -1.62
CA PHE A 225 -8.51 -19.45 -0.32
C PHE A 225 -7.01 -19.26 -0.03
N TYR A 226 -6.72 -18.52 1.03
CA TYR A 226 -5.38 -18.32 1.57
C TYR A 226 -5.25 -19.08 2.88
N THR A 227 -4.19 -19.88 3.01
CA THR A 227 -3.85 -20.46 4.31
C THR A 227 -3.40 -19.34 5.26
N LYS A 228 -3.57 -19.53 6.56
CA LYS A 228 -3.06 -18.59 7.57
C LYS A 228 -1.57 -18.32 7.39
N LYS A 229 -0.80 -19.38 7.10
CA LYS A 229 0.65 -19.27 6.84
C LYS A 229 0.95 -18.39 5.64
N GLU A 230 0.31 -18.62 4.50
CA GLU A 230 0.51 -17.83 3.28
C GLU A 230 0.13 -16.36 3.50
N PHE A 231 -0.95 -16.10 4.24
CA PHE A 231 -1.40 -14.74 4.52
C PHE A 231 -0.43 -13.99 5.46
N ILE A 232 0.10 -14.67 6.48
CA ILE A 232 1.17 -14.13 7.35
C ILE A 232 2.43 -13.81 6.53
N GLU A 233 2.84 -14.71 5.65
CA GLU A 233 4.02 -14.52 4.80
C GLU A 233 3.83 -13.39 3.79
N LEU A 234 2.62 -13.22 3.25
CA LEU A 234 2.29 -12.08 2.39
C LEU A 234 2.41 -10.76 3.14
N GLN A 235 1.90 -10.67 4.38
CA GLN A 235 2.01 -9.46 5.19
C GLN A 235 3.47 -9.13 5.51
N LYS A 236 4.29 -10.12 5.91
CA LYS A 236 5.73 -9.92 6.12
C LYS A 236 6.45 -9.43 4.85
N TYR A 237 6.08 -10.01 3.71
CA TYR A 237 6.61 -9.58 2.41
C TYR A 237 6.21 -8.14 2.08
N ALA A 238 4.96 -7.77 2.32
CA ALA A 238 4.47 -6.41 2.10
C ALA A 238 5.16 -5.40 3.01
N ASP A 239 5.32 -5.73 4.31
CA ASP A 239 6.06 -4.91 5.27
C ASP A 239 7.49 -4.61 4.78
N SER A 240 8.19 -5.61 4.23
CA SER A 240 9.55 -5.44 3.68
C SER A 240 9.61 -4.55 2.44
N LEU A 241 8.46 -4.27 1.82
CA LEU A 241 8.28 -3.37 0.67
C LEU A 241 7.57 -2.06 1.03
N GLY A 242 7.46 -1.74 2.33
CA GLY A 242 6.83 -0.51 2.81
C GLY A 242 5.31 -0.47 2.68
N VAL A 243 4.65 -1.61 2.46
CA VAL A 243 3.20 -1.73 2.29
C VAL A 243 2.60 -2.48 3.48
N GLU A 244 1.71 -1.84 4.22
CA GLU A 244 0.91 -2.48 5.27
C GLU A 244 -0.34 -3.13 4.65
N ILE A 245 -0.61 -4.41 4.94
CA ILE A 245 -1.83 -5.07 4.52
C ILE A 245 -2.88 -4.92 5.62
N ILE A 246 -4.02 -4.32 5.28
CA ILE A 246 -5.20 -4.23 6.14
C ILE A 246 -6.17 -5.33 5.73
N PRO A 247 -6.36 -6.37 6.56
CA PRO A 247 -7.34 -7.42 6.28
C PRO A 247 -8.74 -6.96 6.65
N GLU A 248 -9.72 -7.37 5.85
CA GLU A 248 -11.14 -7.14 6.11
C GLU A 248 -11.92 -8.45 6.18
N ILE A 249 -12.74 -8.54 7.22
CA ILE A 249 -13.89 -9.46 7.29
C ILE A 249 -15.11 -8.56 7.34
N ASP A 250 -15.85 -8.51 6.24
CA ASP A 250 -16.99 -7.62 6.12
C ASP A 250 -18.25 -8.22 6.72
N VAL A 251 -18.77 -7.53 7.70
CA VAL A 251 -20.00 -7.85 8.45
C VAL A 251 -20.68 -6.56 8.90
N PRO A 252 -22.01 -6.51 9.08
CA PRO A 252 -22.98 -7.59 9.11
C PRO A 252 -23.74 -7.82 7.80
N ALA A 253 -23.56 -6.96 6.78
CA ALA A 253 -23.93 -7.27 5.39
C ALA A 253 -22.78 -8.06 4.72
N HIS A 254 -22.86 -8.34 3.43
CA HIS A 254 -21.86 -9.11 2.67
C HIS A 254 -21.51 -10.47 3.28
N SER A 255 -22.41 -10.99 4.15
CA SER A 255 -22.19 -12.13 5.02
C SER A 255 -22.72 -13.46 4.46
N LEU A 256 -23.03 -13.55 3.16
CA LEU A 256 -23.65 -14.75 2.57
C LEU A 256 -22.81 -16.03 2.76
N ALA A 257 -21.48 -15.92 2.78
CA ALA A 257 -20.63 -17.08 3.07
C ALA A 257 -20.86 -17.62 4.49
N ILE A 258 -21.05 -16.73 5.46
CA ILE A 258 -21.36 -17.06 6.86
C ILE A 258 -22.77 -17.66 6.96
N THR A 259 -23.74 -17.02 6.33
CA THR A 259 -25.15 -17.46 6.44
C THR A 259 -25.45 -18.71 5.63
N LYS A 260 -24.68 -19.05 4.60
CA LYS A 260 -24.73 -20.36 3.97
C LYS A 260 -24.18 -21.46 4.88
N TYR A 261 -23.17 -21.15 5.68
CA TYR A 261 -22.60 -22.06 6.68
C TYR A 261 -23.52 -22.19 7.90
N ARG A 262 -24.11 -21.09 8.39
CA ARG A 262 -25.03 -21.01 9.53
C ARG A 262 -26.31 -20.26 9.12
N PRO A 263 -27.26 -20.94 8.47
CA PRO A 263 -28.50 -20.29 7.95
C PRO A 263 -29.38 -19.66 9.03
N ASP A 264 -29.25 -20.12 10.26
CA ASP A 264 -29.95 -19.60 11.45
C ASP A 264 -29.47 -18.19 11.85
N LEU A 265 -28.31 -17.74 11.36
CA LEU A 265 -27.78 -16.39 11.57
C LEU A 265 -28.27 -15.38 10.52
N ALA A 266 -28.93 -15.84 9.45
CA ALA A 266 -29.40 -14.98 8.39
C ALA A 266 -30.58 -14.11 8.83
N SER A 267 -30.58 -12.83 8.40
CA SER A 267 -31.74 -11.96 8.55
C SER A 267 -32.92 -12.49 7.72
N LYS A 268 -34.05 -12.71 8.38
CA LYS A 268 -35.28 -13.12 7.69
C LYS A 268 -35.92 -11.99 6.91
N GLU A 269 -35.64 -10.75 7.28
CA GLU A 269 -36.29 -9.56 6.71
C GLU A 269 -35.47 -8.93 5.57
N TYR A 270 -34.12 -8.96 5.68
CA TYR A 270 -33.25 -8.18 4.77
C TYR A 270 -32.51 -9.03 3.73
N GLY A 271 -32.50 -10.34 3.88
CA GLY A 271 -31.87 -11.29 2.96
C GLY A 271 -30.78 -12.12 3.59
N MET A 272 -30.39 -13.20 2.92
CA MET A 272 -29.37 -14.12 3.44
C MET A 272 -27.98 -13.50 3.45
N ASP A 273 -27.71 -12.46 2.73
CA ASP A 273 -26.43 -11.72 2.73
C ASP A 273 -26.27 -10.80 3.93
N HIS A 274 -27.30 -10.73 4.80
CA HIS A 274 -27.30 -9.95 6.03
C HIS A 274 -27.38 -10.87 7.25
N LEU A 275 -26.58 -10.59 8.27
CA LEU A 275 -26.71 -11.23 9.58
C LEU A 275 -27.89 -10.63 10.37
N ASP A 276 -28.56 -11.49 11.15
CA ASP A 276 -29.59 -11.04 12.10
C ASP A 276 -28.93 -10.45 13.36
N LEU A 277 -29.00 -9.13 13.50
CA LEU A 277 -28.43 -8.40 14.65
C LEU A 277 -29.23 -8.58 15.95
N PHE A 278 -30.43 -9.14 15.89
CA PHE A 278 -31.23 -9.45 17.08
C PHE A 278 -30.97 -10.86 17.62
N ASN A 279 -30.31 -11.71 16.81
CA ASN A 279 -29.91 -13.05 17.22
C ASN A 279 -28.60 -12.98 18.05
N PRO A 280 -28.60 -13.43 19.33
CA PRO A 280 -27.38 -13.44 20.14
C PRO A 280 -26.29 -14.36 19.61
N ASP A 281 -26.66 -15.42 18.89
CA ASP A 281 -25.71 -16.36 18.29
C ASP A 281 -24.85 -15.70 17.19
N THR A 282 -25.37 -14.65 16.53
CA THR A 282 -24.58 -13.83 15.60
C THR A 282 -23.33 -13.28 16.27
N TYR A 283 -23.47 -12.76 17.49
CA TYR A 283 -22.33 -12.18 18.22
C TYR A 283 -21.38 -13.27 18.72
N THR A 284 -21.93 -14.40 19.22
CA THR A 284 -21.11 -15.54 19.64
C THR A 284 -20.28 -16.09 18.49
N PHE A 285 -20.87 -16.21 17.30
CA PHE A 285 -20.19 -16.66 16.10
C PHE A 285 -19.08 -15.71 15.67
N LEU A 286 -19.38 -14.41 15.54
CA LEU A 286 -18.42 -13.42 15.09
C LEU A 286 -17.28 -13.18 16.10
N ASP A 287 -17.57 -13.25 17.41
CA ASP A 287 -16.53 -13.14 18.44
C ASP A 287 -15.48 -14.23 18.27
N ALA A 288 -15.90 -15.47 18.11
CA ALA A 288 -14.99 -16.59 17.90
C ALA A 288 -14.25 -16.49 16.55
N LEU A 289 -14.93 -16.03 15.50
CA LEU A 289 -14.35 -15.83 14.18
C LEU A 289 -13.24 -14.77 14.19
N PHE A 290 -13.49 -13.57 14.71
CA PHE A 290 -12.48 -12.51 14.78
C PHE A 290 -11.34 -12.91 15.71
N LYS A 291 -11.65 -13.52 16.86
CA LYS A 291 -10.64 -13.96 17.82
C LYS A 291 -9.58 -14.86 17.17
N GLU A 292 -9.98 -15.77 16.28
CA GLU A 292 -9.08 -16.69 15.59
C GLU A 292 -7.93 -15.96 14.85
N TYR A 293 -8.20 -14.76 14.32
CA TYR A 293 -7.23 -14.04 13.50
C TYR A 293 -6.48 -12.93 14.23
N ILE A 294 -7.05 -12.43 15.35
CA ILE A 294 -6.49 -11.24 16.04
C ILE A 294 -5.88 -11.54 17.40
N GLU A 295 -6.12 -12.72 17.99
CA GLU A 295 -5.61 -13.08 19.32
C GLU A 295 -4.18 -13.58 19.28
N GLY A 296 -3.47 -13.38 20.40
CA GLY A 296 -2.18 -13.97 20.69
C GLY A 296 -0.98 -13.11 20.27
N PRO A 297 0.24 -13.56 20.59
CA PRO A 297 1.46 -12.80 20.37
C PRO A 297 1.88 -12.74 18.88
N ASN A 298 1.40 -13.67 18.06
CA ASN A 298 1.67 -13.75 16.62
C ASN A 298 0.36 -13.96 15.84
N PRO A 299 -0.57 -12.98 15.87
CA PRO A 299 -1.87 -13.13 15.25
C PRO A 299 -1.75 -13.26 13.73
N VAL A 300 -2.74 -13.88 13.10
CA VAL A 300 -2.83 -14.00 11.64
C VAL A 300 -2.91 -12.61 10.99
N PHE A 301 -3.72 -11.73 11.55
CA PHE A 301 -3.77 -10.32 11.15
C PHE A 301 -2.65 -9.54 11.85
N ARG A 302 -1.55 -9.32 11.14
CA ARG A 302 -0.35 -8.69 11.67
C ARG A 302 -0.48 -7.17 11.76
N SER A 303 -1.24 -6.55 10.84
CA SER A 303 -1.51 -5.11 10.86
C SER A 303 -2.02 -4.65 12.22
N LYS A 304 -1.72 -3.40 12.55
CA LYS A 304 -2.37 -2.69 13.64
C LYS A 304 -3.85 -2.45 13.36
N TRP A 305 -4.24 -2.34 12.10
CA TRP A 305 -5.60 -2.08 11.65
C TRP A 305 -6.29 -3.37 11.23
N VAL A 306 -7.56 -3.50 11.60
CA VAL A 306 -8.47 -4.56 11.14
C VAL A 306 -9.73 -3.88 10.63
N HIS A 307 -10.08 -4.13 9.38
CA HIS A 307 -11.31 -3.64 8.80
C HIS A 307 -12.45 -4.62 9.11
N ILE A 308 -13.51 -4.10 9.73
CA ILE A 308 -14.66 -4.90 10.18
C ILE A 308 -15.88 -4.73 9.25
N GLY A 309 -15.69 -4.13 8.07
CA GLY A 309 -16.76 -3.86 7.12
C GLY A 309 -17.69 -2.74 7.56
N THR A 310 -18.96 -3.08 7.76
CA THR A 310 -20.04 -2.19 8.22
C THR A 310 -20.64 -1.29 7.15
N ASP A 311 -20.61 -1.71 5.91
CA ASP A 311 -21.35 -1.06 4.83
C ASP A 311 -22.65 -1.82 4.45
N GLU A 312 -23.44 -1.17 3.68
CA GLU A 312 -24.67 -1.66 3.01
C GLU A 312 -25.67 -2.43 3.88
N TYR A 313 -25.54 -2.37 5.21
CA TYR A 313 -26.54 -2.96 6.11
C TYR A 313 -27.82 -2.13 6.09
N SER A 314 -28.98 -2.81 6.18
CA SER A 314 -30.27 -2.13 6.16
C SER A 314 -30.42 -1.13 7.33
N ASN A 315 -30.94 0.06 7.03
CA ASN A 315 -31.24 1.13 7.99
C ASN A 315 -32.71 1.58 7.95
N LYS A 316 -33.61 0.72 7.45
CA LYS A 316 -35.02 1.07 7.20
C LYS A 316 -35.80 1.47 8.45
N THR A 317 -35.62 0.77 9.56
CA THR A 317 -36.33 1.06 10.83
C THR A 317 -35.42 1.73 11.83
N ALA A 318 -36.01 2.48 12.76
CA ALA A 318 -35.25 3.10 13.85
C ALA A 318 -34.59 2.05 14.76
N GLU A 319 -35.31 0.98 15.07
CA GLU A 319 -34.80 -0.11 15.90
C GLU A 319 -33.59 -0.80 15.26
N LEU A 320 -33.65 -1.07 13.95
CA LEU A 320 -32.55 -1.65 13.21
C LEU A 320 -31.32 -0.74 13.18
N ARG A 321 -31.54 0.58 12.99
CA ARG A 321 -30.42 1.54 13.04
C ARG A 321 -29.75 1.54 14.41
N GLU A 322 -30.51 1.49 15.50
CA GLU A 322 -29.92 1.42 16.85
C GLU A 322 -29.15 0.12 17.06
N LYS A 323 -29.64 -1.02 16.55
CA LYS A 323 -28.94 -2.31 16.59
C LYS A 323 -27.66 -2.30 15.75
N PHE A 324 -27.69 -1.69 14.56
CA PHE A 324 -26.51 -1.56 13.72
C PHE A 324 -25.46 -0.65 14.35
N ARG A 325 -25.88 0.44 14.99
CA ARG A 325 -24.98 1.30 15.78
C ARG A 325 -24.33 0.53 16.93
N TYR A 326 -25.13 -0.23 17.68
CA TYR A 326 -24.64 -1.09 18.75
C TYR A 326 -23.65 -2.13 18.23
N PHE A 327 -23.96 -2.81 17.12
CA PHE A 327 -23.07 -3.78 16.46
C PHE A 327 -21.71 -3.14 16.13
N THR A 328 -21.72 -2.01 15.49
CA THR A 328 -20.49 -1.32 15.07
C THR A 328 -19.63 -0.90 16.26
N ASP A 329 -20.23 -0.23 17.26
CA ASP A 329 -19.49 0.16 18.49
C ASP A 329 -18.90 -1.07 19.20
N ARG A 330 -19.69 -2.14 19.30
CA ARG A 330 -19.26 -3.39 19.92
C ARG A 330 -18.04 -3.99 19.23
N TYR A 331 -18.05 -4.10 17.89
CA TYR A 331 -16.93 -4.71 17.17
C TYR A 331 -15.72 -3.80 17.06
N ILE A 332 -15.87 -2.48 17.03
CA ILE A 332 -14.77 -1.55 17.24
C ILE A 332 -14.05 -1.86 18.56
N ARG A 333 -14.80 -1.91 19.67
CA ARG A 333 -14.24 -2.20 21.01
C ARG A 333 -13.69 -3.62 21.13
N TYR A 334 -14.35 -4.58 20.49
CA TYR A 334 -13.90 -5.96 20.50
C TYR A 334 -12.52 -6.10 19.85
N VAL A 335 -12.33 -5.57 18.67
CA VAL A 335 -11.04 -5.54 17.98
C VAL A 335 -9.98 -4.79 18.79
N GLU A 336 -10.34 -3.68 19.42
CA GLU A 336 -9.44 -2.91 20.28
C GLU A 336 -9.03 -3.65 21.55
N SER A 337 -9.89 -4.52 22.08
CA SER A 337 -9.55 -5.33 23.27
C SER A 337 -8.38 -6.29 23.04
N PHE A 338 -8.05 -6.58 21.78
CA PHE A 338 -6.87 -7.34 21.36
C PHE A 338 -5.66 -6.44 20.96
N GLY A 339 -5.72 -5.14 21.27
CA GLY A 339 -4.64 -4.19 20.96
C GLY A 339 -4.58 -3.76 19.50
N LYS A 340 -5.60 -4.06 18.71
CA LYS A 340 -5.74 -3.61 17.32
C LYS A 340 -6.44 -2.25 17.25
N LYS A 341 -6.60 -1.69 16.05
CA LYS A 341 -7.44 -0.54 15.75
C LYS A 341 -8.47 -0.93 14.69
N ALA A 342 -9.69 -0.46 14.88
CA ALA A 342 -10.77 -0.76 13.94
C ALA A 342 -10.77 0.21 12.76
N MET A 343 -11.08 -0.33 11.58
CA MET A 343 -11.41 0.39 10.38
C MET A 343 -12.81 -0.02 9.93
N VAL A 344 -13.61 0.94 9.44
CA VAL A 344 -15.03 0.76 9.09
C VAL A 344 -15.34 1.47 7.78
N TRP A 345 -16.36 0.99 7.07
CA TRP A 345 -16.94 1.73 5.95
C TRP A 345 -17.81 2.90 6.42
N GLY A 346 -17.99 3.88 5.54
CA GLY A 346 -18.67 5.14 5.86
C GLY A 346 -20.19 5.05 6.04
N GLN A 347 -20.82 3.88 5.94
CA GLN A 347 -22.26 3.68 6.08
C GLN A 347 -22.83 4.22 7.40
N GLN A 348 -22.04 4.26 8.45
CA GLN A 348 -22.45 4.77 9.75
C GLN A 348 -22.97 6.21 9.71
N THR A 349 -22.51 7.01 8.77
CA THR A 349 -22.98 8.40 8.60
C THR A 349 -24.46 8.50 8.18
N HIS A 350 -25.05 7.38 7.72
CA HIS A 350 -26.47 7.28 7.36
C HIS A 350 -27.30 6.51 8.39
N ALA A 351 -26.70 5.93 9.41
CA ALA A 351 -27.37 5.21 10.49
C ALA A 351 -27.68 6.15 11.66
N TYR A 352 -28.56 7.14 11.43
CA TYR A 352 -28.96 8.09 12.47
C TYR A 352 -29.60 7.37 13.66
N GLY A 353 -29.16 7.69 14.88
CA GLY A 353 -29.68 7.07 16.09
C GLY A 353 -29.09 7.67 17.36
N LYS A 354 -29.51 7.14 18.53
CA LYS A 354 -29.08 7.58 19.86
C LYS A 354 -27.99 6.71 20.46
N THR A 355 -27.88 5.45 20.03
CA THR A 355 -26.83 4.53 20.49
C THR A 355 -25.47 5.11 20.12
N PRO A 356 -24.59 5.36 21.10
CA PRO A 356 -23.28 5.95 20.82
C PRO A 356 -22.40 4.98 20.04
N ILE A 357 -21.56 5.52 19.14
CA ILE A 357 -20.52 4.78 18.44
C ILE A 357 -19.18 5.46 18.76
N LYS A 358 -18.20 4.66 19.09
CA LYS A 358 -16.84 5.16 19.25
C LYS A 358 -16.29 5.66 17.91
N VAL A 359 -15.77 6.90 17.90
CA VAL A 359 -15.18 7.52 16.72
C VAL A 359 -13.67 7.78 16.90
N LYS A 360 -13.24 8.00 18.13
CA LYS A 360 -11.84 8.29 18.42
C LYS A 360 -10.96 7.08 18.12
N ASP A 361 -9.87 7.29 17.38
CA ASP A 361 -8.91 6.26 16.96
C ASP A 361 -9.48 5.18 16.02
N VAL A 362 -10.64 5.44 15.41
CA VAL A 362 -11.24 4.62 14.37
C VAL A 362 -10.99 5.26 13.01
N MET A 363 -10.63 4.49 12.01
CA MET A 363 -10.51 4.97 10.64
C MET A 363 -11.79 4.65 9.88
N MET A 364 -12.41 5.66 9.29
CA MET A 364 -13.56 5.49 8.41
C MET A 364 -13.10 5.59 6.95
N GLN A 365 -13.45 4.60 6.15
CA GLN A 365 -13.19 4.58 4.71
C GLN A 365 -14.48 4.92 3.96
N SER A 366 -14.41 5.89 3.07
CA SER A 366 -15.50 6.22 2.16
C SER A 366 -15.24 5.58 0.80
N TRP A 367 -16.23 4.87 0.26
CA TRP A 367 -16.19 4.30 -1.09
C TRP A 367 -17.09 5.04 -2.09
N SER A 368 -17.98 5.88 -1.58
CA SER A 368 -18.83 6.75 -2.37
C SER A 368 -19.14 8.04 -1.62
N ASN A 369 -19.19 9.17 -2.31
CA ASN A 369 -19.57 10.46 -1.72
C ASN A 369 -21.02 10.47 -1.22
N ASP A 370 -21.88 9.58 -1.74
CA ASP A 370 -23.27 9.46 -1.33
C ASP A 370 -23.43 8.60 -0.05
N TYR A 371 -22.44 7.78 0.28
CA TYR A 371 -22.46 6.82 1.40
C TYR A 371 -21.58 7.21 2.59
N ALA A 372 -20.86 8.30 2.49
CA ALA A 372 -20.13 8.85 3.63
C ALA A 372 -20.23 10.37 3.65
N LYS A 373 -20.56 10.89 4.82
CA LYS A 373 -20.51 12.32 5.12
C LYS A 373 -19.37 12.50 6.12
N PRO A 374 -18.20 12.96 5.68
CA PRO A 374 -17.01 13.03 6.54
C PRO A 374 -17.07 14.15 7.59
N ASP A 375 -18.08 15.04 7.55
CA ASP A 375 -18.23 16.21 8.43
C ASP A 375 -18.98 15.90 9.72
#